data_a575d62190c01d7fd8a2e70859082447
#
_entry.id   a575d62190c01d7fd8a2e70859082447
#
_cell.length_a   1.000
_cell.length_b   1.000
_cell.length_c   1.000
_cell.angle_alpha   90.00
_cell.angle_beta   90.00
_cell.angle_gamma   90.00
#
_symmetry.space_group_name_H-M   'P 1'
#
loop_
_entity.id
_entity.type
_entity.pdbx_description
1 polymer ?
#
loop_
_entity_poly.entity_id
_entity_poly.type
_entity_poly.pdbx_seq_one_letter_code
_entity_poly.pdbx_strand_id
1 'polypeptide(L)'
;MTDSELIEIALEIATRAHKGQLDLDGKPVILHPLAVGLMGTCTDEIVTGFLHDVVEDSGYTFEYLLEQGIPSHIVDTLRLLTHAKTETYDTYLERIATSGNRLAIITKWHDLTHNLERGIRGNHTKQVTKHTRAQDYLRPYYDCK
;
A
#
# COMPACT_ATOMS: atom_id res chain seq x y z
N MET A 1 -10.19 -20.60 -5.70
CA MET A 1 -10.62 -19.20 -5.72
C MET A 1 -10.15 -18.55 -7.02
N THR A 2 -11.05 -17.88 -7.74
CA THR A 2 -10.72 -17.18 -8.97
C THR A 2 -10.05 -15.84 -8.65
N ASP A 3 -9.40 -15.23 -9.66
CA ASP A 3 -8.82 -13.89 -9.51
C ASP A 3 -9.89 -12.86 -9.14
N SER A 4 -11.07 -12.93 -9.76
CA SER A 4 -12.18 -12.03 -9.44
C SER A 4 -12.62 -12.17 -7.98
N GLU A 5 -12.75 -13.39 -7.49
CA GLU A 5 -13.11 -13.65 -6.10
C GLU A 5 -12.05 -13.10 -5.14
N LEU A 6 -10.77 -13.26 -5.48
CA LEU A 6 -9.67 -12.76 -4.66
C LEU A 6 -9.69 -11.23 -4.56
N ILE A 7 -9.92 -10.56 -5.69
CA ILE A 7 -10.04 -9.09 -5.73
C ILE A 7 -11.22 -8.64 -4.87
N GLU A 8 -12.38 -9.29 -4.98
CA GLU A 8 -13.57 -8.95 -4.20
C GLU A 8 -13.33 -9.13 -2.71
N ILE A 9 -12.70 -10.22 -2.30
CA ILE A 9 -12.36 -10.49 -0.89
C ILE A 9 -11.41 -9.42 -0.36
N ALA A 10 -10.38 -9.08 -1.12
CA ALA A 10 -9.40 -8.06 -0.72
C ALA A 10 -10.07 -6.70 -0.54
N LEU A 11 -10.95 -6.31 -1.45
CA LEU A 11 -11.67 -5.04 -1.35
C LEU A 11 -12.61 -5.04 -0.14
N GLU A 12 -13.30 -6.14 0.12
CA GLU A 12 -14.17 -6.25 1.28
C GLU A 12 -13.39 -6.12 2.60
N ILE A 13 -12.25 -6.80 2.70
CA ILE A 13 -11.37 -6.71 3.87
C ILE A 13 -10.92 -5.26 4.07
N ALA A 14 -10.42 -4.62 3.03
CA ALA A 14 -9.94 -3.24 3.10
C ALA A 14 -11.07 -2.28 3.51
N THR A 15 -12.25 -2.44 2.95
CA THR A 15 -13.41 -1.60 3.26
C THR A 15 -13.79 -1.72 4.73
N ARG A 16 -13.81 -2.93 5.27
CA ARG A 16 -14.11 -3.17 6.68
C ARG A 16 -13.01 -2.64 7.60
N ALA A 17 -11.75 -2.87 7.23
CA ALA A 17 -10.60 -2.46 8.04
C ALA A 17 -10.52 -0.94 8.21
N HIS A 18 -10.82 -0.19 7.15
CA HIS A 18 -10.73 1.27 7.15
C HIS A 18 -12.06 1.98 7.43
N LYS A 19 -13.09 1.23 7.76
CA LYS A 19 -14.42 1.82 8.00
C LYS A 19 -14.38 2.87 9.10
N GLY A 20 -14.87 4.07 8.78
CA GLY A 20 -14.93 5.17 9.72
C GLY A 20 -13.65 5.98 9.85
N GLN A 21 -12.56 5.56 9.22
CA GLN A 21 -11.30 6.33 9.22
C GLN A 21 -11.36 7.45 8.19
N LEU A 22 -10.88 8.63 8.58
CA LEU A 22 -10.84 9.81 7.71
C LEU A 22 -9.39 10.25 7.48
N ASP A 23 -9.12 10.74 6.26
CA ASP A 23 -7.81 11.28 5.91
C ASP A 23 -7.66 12.76 6.36
N LEU A 24 -6.52 13.39 6.00
CA LEU A 24 -6.24 14.79 6.37
C LEU A 24 -7.26 15.77 5.79
N ASP A 25 -7.97 15.39 4.73
CA ASP A 25 -8.96 16.23 4.07
C ASP A 25 -10.40 15.88 4.49
N GLY A 26 -10.55 15.01 5.50
CA GLY A 26 -11.85 14.60 6.01
C GLY A 26 -12.58 13.60 5.12
N LYS A 27 -11.90 12.98 4.16
CA LYS A 27 -12.48 11.99 3.26
C LYS A 27 -12.24 10.57 3.79
N PRO A 28 -13.10 9.59 3.43
CA PRO A 28 -12.90 8.20 3.85
C PRO A 28 -11.53 7.66 3.41
N VAL A 29 -10.79 7.08 4.36
CA VAL A 29 -9.45 6.52 4.08
C VAL A 29 -9.48 5.46 2.99
N ILE A 30 -10.59 4.70 2.88
CA ILE A 30 -10.70 3.63 1.86
C ILE A 30 -10.42 4.12 0.44
N LEU A 31 -10.63 5.40 0.15
CA LEU A 31 -10.38 5.95 -1.19
C LEU A 31 -8.90 5.83 -1.59
N HIS A 32 -7.98 5.83 -0.63
CA HIS A 32 -6.55 5.69 -0.92
C HIS A 32 -6.18 4.26 -1.32
N PRO A 33 -6.40 3.21 -0.51
CA PRO A 33 -6.08 1.85 -0.96
C PRO A 33 -6.87 1.44 -2.21
N LEU A 34 -8.10 1.94 -2.37
CA LEU A 34 -8.85 1.73 -3.61
C LEU A 34 -8.10 2.29 -4.82
N ALA A 35 -7.62 3.53 -4.74
CA ALA A 35 -6.86 4.17 -5.81
C ALA A 35 -5.57 3.41 -6.10
N VAL A 36 -4.83 3.00 -5.08
CA VAL A 36 -3.57 2.26 -5.21
C VAL A 36 -3.81 0.91 -5.91
N GLY A 37 -4.84 0.18 -5.51
CA GLY A 37 -5.18 -1.09 -6.15
C GLY A 37 -5.59 -0.92 -7.61
N LEU A 38 -6.35 0.15 -7.92
CA LEU A 38 -6.80 0.41 -9.29
C LEU A 38 -5.67 0.84 -10.22
N MET A 39 -4.52 1.24 -9.70
CA MET A 39 -3.31 1.49 -10.51
C MET A 39 -2.64 0.19 -10.95
N GLY A 40 -2.98 -0.94 -10.32
CA GLY A 40 -2.41 -2.23 -10.65
C GLY A 40 -2.84 -2.74 -12.02
N THR A 41 -1.94 -3.45 -12.69
CA THR A 41 -2.17 -4.00 -14.03
C THR A 41 -2.37 -5.52 -14.02
N CYS A 42 -2.33 -6.15 -12.85
CA CYS A 42 -2.58 -7.58 -12.68
C CYS A 42 -3.21 -7.82 -11.30
N THR A 43 -3.74 -9.02 -11.11
CA THR A 43 -4.43 -9.39 -9.87
C THR A 43 -3.58 -9.16 -8.64
N ASP A 44 -2.30 -9.57 -8.64
CA ASP A 44 -1.42 -9.41 -7.50
C ASP A 44 -1.25 -7.94 -7.11
N GLU A 45 -1.07 -7.05 -8.09
CA GLU A 45 -0.91 -5.60 -7.85
C GLU A 45 -2.20 -4.99 -7.30
N ILE A 46 -3.35 -5.41 -7.83
CA ILE A 46 -4.65 -4.90 -7.38
C ILE A 46 -4.91 -5.30 -5.92
N VAL A 47 -4.75 -6.59 -5.62
CA VAL A 47 -4.99 -7.13 -4.28
C VAL A 47 -4.02 -6.53 -3.27
N THR A 48 -2.73 -6.45 -3.61
CA THR A 48 -1.72 -5.87 -2.73
C THR A 48 -1.98 -4.40 -2.48
N GLY A 49 -2.37 -3.66 -3.51
CA GLY A 49 -2.73 -2.25 -3.38
C GLY A 49 -3.92 -2.03 -2.44
N PHE A 50 -4.97 -2.84 -2.55
CA PHE A 50 -6.12 -2.75 -1.67
C PHE A 50 -5.75 -3.03 -0.21
N LEU A 51 -4.81 -3.94 0.03
CA LEU A 51 -4.49 -4.42 1.38
C LEU A 51 -3.28 -3.75 2.01
N HIS A 52 -2.57 -2.86 1.31
CA HIS A 52 -1.24 -2.40 1.73
C HIS A 52 -1.20 -1.70 3.10
N ASP A 53 -2.30 -1.05 3.53
CA ASP A 53 -2.38 -0.34 4.82
C ASP A 53 -3.22 -1.06 5.87
N VAL A 54 -3.80 -2.24 5.54
CA VAL A 54 -4.78 -2.89 6.41
C VAL A 54 -4.18 -3.27 7.77
N VAL A 55 -3.04 -3.95 7.78
CA VAL A 55 -2.43 -4.41 9.04
C VAL A 55 -1.87 -3.25 9.84
N GLU A 56 -1.27 -2.26 9.18
CA GLU A 56 -0.67 -1.10 9.85
C GLU A 56 -1.73 -0.24 10.53
N ASP A 57 -2.87 -0.02 9.87
CA ASP A 57 -3.87 0.97 10.28
C ASP A 57 -5.14 0.38 10.90
N SER A 58 -5.20 -0.93 11.10
CA SER A 58 -6.36 -1.58 11.71
C SER A 58 -5.92 -2.67 12.70
N GLY A 59 -6.87 -3.36 13.29
CA GLY A 59 -6.60 -4.49 14.17
C GLY A 59 -6.39 -5.83 13.46
N TYR A 60 -6.40 -5.84 12.13
CA TYR A 60 -6.25 -7.07 11.36
C TYR A 60 -4.79 -7.53 11.35
N THR A 61 -4.59 -8.86 11.31
CA THR A 61 -3.27 -9.48 11.33
C THR A 61 -2.96 -10.14 10.00
N PHE A 62 -1.67 -10.43 9.77
CA PHE A 62 -1.27 -11.19 8.57
C PHE A 62 -1.86 -12.60 8.58
N GLU A 63 -1.96 -13.21 9.77
CA GLU A 63 -2.57 -14.54 9.94
C GLU A 63 -4.03 -14.54 9.51
N TYR A 64 -4.77 -13.47 9.86
CA TYR A 64 -6.16 -13.31 9.44
C TYR A 64 -6.27 -13.25 7.91
N LEU A 65 -5.37 -12.50 7.25
CA LEU A 65 -5.36 -12.43 5.80
C LEU A 65 -5.15 -13.80 5.16
N LEU A 66 -4.21 -14.58 5.70
CA LEU A 66 -3.97 -15.94 5.22
C LEU A 66 -5.21 -16.82 5.41
N GLU A 67 -5.89 -16.73 6.53
CA GLU A 67 -7.14 -17.48 6.82
C GLU A 67 -8.24 -17.10 5.83
N GLN A 68 -8.27 -15.86 5.36
CA GLN A 68 -9.26 -15.41 4.39
C GLN A 68 -8.94 -15.84 2.96
N GLY A 69 -7.81 -16.48 2.73
CA GLY A 69 -7.44 -17.00 1.42
C GLY A 69 -6.50 -16.09 0.63
N ILE A 70 -5.97 -15.04 1.25
CA ILE A 70 -4.96 -14.19 0.57
C ILE A 70 -3.69 -15.02 0.41
N PRO A 71 -3.14 -15.15 -0.82
CA PRO A 71 -1.95 -15.96 -1.08
C PRO A 71 -0.75 -15.54 -0.24
N SER A 72 0.07 -16.52 0.15
CA SER A 72 1.22 -16.27 1.02
C SER A 72 2.23 -15.32 0.41
N HIS A 73 2.44 -15.34 -0.90
CA HIS A 73 3.37 -14.41 -1.56
C HIS A 73 2.89 -12.95 -1.47
N ILE A 74 1.58 -12.73 -1.47
CA ILE A 74 1.01 -11.39 -1.26
C ILE A 74 1.17 -10.98 0.20
N VAL A 75 0.89 -11.89 1.14
CA VAL A 75 1.06 -11.59 2.57
C VAL A 75 2.52 -11.27 2.89
N ASP A 76 3.47 -12.01 2.33
CA ASP A 76 4.90 -11.71 2.49
C ASP A 76 5.25 -10.31 1.97
N THR A 77 4.67 -9.93 0.83
CA THR A 77 4.83 -8.58 0.28
C THR A 77 4.23 -7.53 1.21
N LEU A 78 3.06 -7.79 1.78
CA LEU A 78 2.43 -6.87 2.73
C LEU A 78 3.26 -6.69 4.00
N ARG A 79 3.98 -7.72 4.44
CA ARG A 79 4.92 -7.61 5.58
C ARG A 79 6.03 -6.60 5.28
N LEU A 80 6.55 -6.59 4.05
CA LEU A 80 7.54 -5.61 3.63
C LEU A 80 6.97 -4.19 3.60
N LEU A 81 5.70 -4.04 3.25
CA LEU A 81 5.03 -2.76 3.10
C LEU A 81 4.53 -2.17 4.43
N THR A 82 4.59 -2.94 5.51
CA THR A 82 4.13 -2.48 6.82
C THR A 82 5.28 -1.85 7.59
N HIS A 83 5.15 -0.56 7.93
CA HIS A 83 6.18 0.20 8.62
C HIS A 83 6.16 -0.14 10.12
N ALA A 84 7.28 -0.64 10.65
CA ALA A 84 7.41 -0.92 12.08
C ALA A 84 7.57 0.40 12.84
N LYS A 85 6.97 0.49 14.04
CA LYS A 85 7.04 1.70 14.86
C LYS A 85 8.47 2.05 15.29
N THR A 86 9.36 1.06 15.32
CA THR A 86 10.74 1.20 15.78
C THR A 86 11.72 1.55 14.65
N GLU A 87 11.28 1.54 13.39
CA GLU A 87 12.18 1.87 12.27
C GLU A 87 11.88 3.27 11.73
N THR A 88 12.94 3.95 11.24
CA THR A 88 12.76 5.24 10.58
C THR A 88 12.09 5.04 9.22
N TYR A 89 11.50 6.11 8.68
CA TYR A 89 10.91 6.06 7.35
C TYR A 89 11.95 5.71 6.29
N ASP A 90 13.15 6.28 6.40
CA ASP A 90 14.24 6.01 5.45
C ASP A 90 14.67 4.53 5.48
N THR A 91 14.79 3.94 6.66
CA THR A 91 15.12 2.51 6.82
C THR A 91 14.01 1.63 6.22
N TYR A 92 12.76 1.97 6.48
CA TYR A 92 11.60 1.29 5.94
C TYR A 92 11.63 1.31 4.40
N LEU A 93 11.85 2.48 3.82
CA LEU A 93 11.88 2.65 2.36
C LEU A 93 13.05 1.89 1.73
N GLU A 94 14.23 1.94 2.35
CA GLU A 94 15.41 1.19 1.90
C GLU A 94 15.16 -0.31 1.92
N ARG A 95 14.50 -0.80 2.96
CA ARG A 95 14.15 -2.22 3.09
C ARG A 95 13.28 -2.68 1.93
N ILE A 96 12.30 -1.88 1.53
CA ILE A 96 11.45 -2.16 0.37
C ILE A 96 12.28 -2.13 -0.93
N ALA A 97 13.04 -1.06 -1.12
CA ALA A 97 13.80 -0.83 -2.34
C ALA A 97 14.81 -1.95 -2.62
N THR A 98 15.48 -2.45 -1.57
CA THR A 98 16.53 -3.45 -1.70
C THR A 98 16.04 -4.89 -1.51
N SER A 99 14.73 -5.09 -1.33
CA SER A 99 14.15 -6.40 -1.02
C SER A 99 14.22 -7.41 -2.18
N GLY A 100 14.34 -6.93 -3.41
CA GLY A 100 14.20 -7.79 -4.58
C GLY A 100 12.76 -8.21 -4.86
N ASN A 101 11.80 -7.72 -4.08
CA ASN A 101 10.38 -8.03 -4.26
C ASN A 101 9.73 -6.98 -5.17
N ARG A 102 9.57 -7.32 -6.44
CA ARG A 102 9.04 -6.39 -7.46
C ARG A 102 7.63 -5.92 -7.10
N LEU A 103 6.81 -6.80 -6.57
CA LEU A 103 5.44 -6.44 -6.18
C LEU A 103 5.42 -5.37 -5.08
N ALA A 104 6.30 -5.48 -4.10
CA ALA A 104 6.42 -4.48 -3.03
C ALA A 104 6.86 -3.12 -3.59
N ILE A 105 7.84 -3.11 -4.49
CA ILE A 105 8.36 -1.89 -5.11
C ILE A 105 7.26 -1.20 -5.93
N ILE A 106 6.54 -1.95 -6.75
CA ILE A 106 5.44 -1.41 -7.57
C ILE A 106 4.33 -0.85 -6.68
N THR A 107 3.94 -1.60 -5.66
CA THR A 107 2.86 -1.15 -4.75
C THR A 107 3.26 0.12 -4.01
N LYS A 108 4.50 0.20 -3.52
CA LYS A 108 5.00 1.41 -2.86
C LYS A 108 5.04 2.59 -3.83
N TRP A 109 5.42 2.36 -5.08
CA TRP A 109 5.39 3.39 -6.11
C TRP A 109 3.97 3.94 -6.32
N HIS A 110 2.98 3.07 -6.42
CA HIS A 110 1.57 3.47 -6.55
C HIS A 110 1.09 4.22 -5.32
N ASP A 111 1.46 3.76 -4.14
CA ASP A 111 1.15 4.42 -2.87
C ASP A 111 1.69 5.86 -2.84
N LEU A 112 2.96 6.03 -3.20
CA LEU A 112 3.60 7.35 -3.25
C LEU A 112 2.94 8.25 -4.30
N THR A 113 2.60 7.70 -5.46
CA THR A 113 1.95 8.45 -6.54
C THR A 113 0.61 9.03 -6.07
N HIS A 114 -0.22 8.22 -5.46
CA HIS A 114 -1.52 8.70 -4.97
C HIS A 114 -1.37 9.66 -3.79
N ASN A 115 -0.43 9.39 -2.88
CA ASN A 115 -0.15 10.30 -1.76
C ASN A 115 0.30 11.68 -2.25
N LEU A 116 1.11 11.74 -3.32
CA LEU A 116 1.51 13.00 -3.93
C LEU A 116 0.32 13.73 -4.53
N GLU A 117 -0.54 13.05 -5.28
CA GLU A 117 -1.73 13.65 -5.88
C GLU A 117 -2.62 14.30 -4.82
N ARG A 118 -2.95 13.57 -3.76
CA ARG A 118 -3.82 14.11 -2.72
C ARG A 118 -3.13 15.14 -1.83
N GLY A 119 -1.81 15.04 -1.64
CA GLY A 119 -1.04 16.04 -0.92
C GLY A 119 -1.00 17.39 -1.65
N ILE A 120 -0.81 17.36 -2.96
CA ILE A 120 -0.84 18.57 -3.81
C ILE A 120 -2.24 19.18 -3.79
N ARG A 121 -3.26 18.37 -3.97
CA ARG A 121 -4.65 18.80 -3.99
C ARG A 121 -5.07 19.46 -2.68
N GLY A 122 -4.60 18.93 -1.54
CA GLY A 122 -4.91 19.43 -0.21
C GLY A 122 -3.93 20.47 0.34
N ASN A 123 -2.91 20.85 -0.44
CA ASN A 123 -1.84 21.80 -0.01
C ASN A 123 -1.08 21.32 1.24
N HIS A 124 -0.86 20.01 1.37
CA HIS A 124 -0.12 19.41 2.48
C HIS A 124 1.38 19.40 2.17
N THR A 125 2.04 20.56 2.32
CA THR A 125 3.42 20.80 1.88
C THR A 125 4.42 19.77 2.48
N LYS A 126 4.32 19.48 3.77
CA LYS A 126 5.21 18.50 4.41
C LYS A 126 5.06 17.10 3.80
N GLN A 127 3.84 16.69 3.52
CA GLN A 127 3.55 15.39 2.93
C GLN A 127 4.06 15.33 1.49
N VAL A 128 3.86 16.40 0.72
CA VAL A 128 4.38 16.51 -0.65
C VAL A 128 5.90 16.37 -0.67
N THR A 129 6.60 17.08 0.21
CA THR A 129 8.06 17.01 0.31
C THR A 129 8.53 15.61 0.66
N LYS A 130 7.91 14.99 1.66
CA LYS A 130 8.23 13.63 2.12
C LYS A 130 8.06 12.61 0.99
N HIS A 131 6.92 12.65 0.32
CA HIS A 131 6.59 11.66 -0.71
C HIS A 131 7.37 11.89 -2.00
N THR A 132 7.69 13.13 -2.34
CA THR A 132 8.56 13.45 -3.48
C THR A 132 9.96 12.87 -3.26
N ARG A 133 10.55 13.08 -2.09
CA ARG A 133 11.86 12.53 -1.75
C ARG A 133 11.85 10.99 -1.79
N ALA A 134 10.80 10.39 -1.24
CA ALA A 134 10.65 8.93 -1.24
C ALA A 134 10.56 8.39 -2.67
N GLN A 135 9.78 9.06 -3.52
CA GLN A 135 9.60 8.63 -4.91
C GLN A 135 10.91 8.78 -5.71
N ASP A 136 11.65 9.87 -5.49
CA ASP A 136 12.95 10.06 -6.12
C ASP A 136 13.94 8.96 -5.72
N TYR A 137 13.95 8.59 -4.44
CA TYR A 137 14.78 7.49 -3.94
C TYR A 137 14.39 6.14 -4.58
N LEU A 138 13.09 5.87 -4.68
CA LEU A 138 12.59 4.59 -5.18
C LEU A 138 12.69 4.44 -6.70
N ARG A 139 12.73 5.56 -7.43
CA ARG A 139 12.66 5.58 -8.89
C ARG A 139 13.66 4.63 -9.60
N PRO A 140 14.96 4.60 -9.24
CA PRO A 140 15.89 3.69 -9.91
C PRO A 140 15.51 2.22 -9.75
N TYR A 141 14.96 1.86 -8.59
CA TYR A 141 14.52 0.49 -8.32
C TYR A 141 13.23 0.16 -9.07
N TYR A 142 12.32 1.13 -9.16
CA TYR A 142 11.07 0.97 -9.90
C TYR A 142 11.32 0.86 -11.41
N ASP A 143 12.20 1.70 -11.95
CA ASP A 143 12.53 1.70 -13.37
C ASP A 143 13.39 0.51 -13.79
N CYS A 144 14.04 -0.17 -12.86
CA CYS A 144 14.86 -1.35 -13.10
C CYS A 144 13.97 -2.58 -13.26
N LYS A 145 13.73 -3.00 -14.48
CA LYS A 145 12.88 -4.17 -14.79
C LYS A 145 13.64 -5.47 -14.80
#